data_708bc478529f9e0795c10f5e246a0cf0
#
_entry.id   708bc478529f9e0795c10f5e246a0cf0
#
_cell.length_a   1.000
_cell.length_b   1.000
_cell.length_c   1.000
_cell.angle_alpha   90.00
_cell.angle_beta   90.00
_cell.angle_gamma   90.00
#
_symmetry.space_group_name_H-M   'P 1'
#
loop_
_entity.id
_entity.type
_entity.pdbx_description
1 polymer ?
#
loop_
_entity_poly.entity_id
_entity_poly.type
_entity_poly.pdbx_seq_one_letter_code
_entity_poly.pdbx_strand_id
1 'polypeptide(L)'
;MPIQTDTQIAIIGGGVCGLWLLNQLSREGYQTLLFEKDALGSRQSLASQGMIHGGIKYTLGGFTTPASESIARMPEVWRQCISGGGPVDLSGVEILSENYHMFSDGALTSKVTAFFGSKSLRGRVNALDQKDYPEVFRNKDFRGNLYELEDLVLNTQSLLQQLSEPYSTAIYRDAPEVNTDNEGNITGITLSTGETLTAEIYIFAAGAGNATLLKNAKAANISMQRRPLHQVAAKGNLPSIYAHAVSIRSASKPRLTITTHHCLDGDNVWYLGGNLAETGVGKSGEE
;
A
#
# COMPACT_ATOMS: atom_id res chain seq x y z
N MET A 1 3.96 -15.45 -28.25
CA MET A 1 3.73 -16.89 -28.03
C MET A 1 2.24 -17.08 -27.91
N PRO A 2 1.65 -18.18 -28.42
CA PRO A 2 0.25 -18.46 -28.18
C PRO A 2 0.00 -18.56 -26.67
N ILE A 3 -1.10 -18.01 -26.19
CA ILE A 3 -1.48 -18.06 -24.80
C ILE A 3 -1.96 -19.48 -24.50
N GLN A 4 -1.56 -20.02 -23.35
CA GLN A 4 -2.09 -21.29 -22.87
C GLN A 4 -3.59 -21.13 -22.63
N THR A 5 -4.41 -22.02 -23.19
CA THR A 5 -5.88 -21.90 -23.16
C THR A 5 -6.52 -22.32 -21.83
N ASP A 6 -5.74 -22.89 -20.92
CA ASP A 6 -6.14 -23.32 -19.59
C ASP A 6 -5.03 -23.09 -18.56
N THR A 7 -5.41 -22.75 -17.35
CA THR A 7 -4.52 -22.55 -16.21
C THR A 7 -5.23 -22.91 -14.92
N GLN A 8 -4.50 -23.07 -13.81
CA GLN A 8 -5.15 -23.28 -12.53
C GLN A 8 -5.71 -21.96 -11.96
N ILE A 9 -4.94 -20.86 -12.10
CA ILE A 9 -5.33 -19.58 -11.49
C ILE A 9 -5.16 -18.45 -12.51
N ALA A 10 -6.21 -17.68 -12.73
CA ALA A 10 -6.19 -16.45 -13.51
C ALA A 10 -6.40 -15.22 -12.58
N ILE A 11 -5.40 -14.33 -12.53
CA ILE A 11 -5.42 -13.10 -11.76
C ILE A 11 -5.70 -11.92 -12.70
N ILE A 12 -6.72 -11.10 -12.39
CA ILE A 12 -7.05 -9.90 -13.15
C ILE A 12 -6.70 -8.67 -12.32
N GLY A 13 -5.66 -7.96 -12.74
CA GLY A 13 -5.13 -6.75 -12.11
C GLY A 13 -3.66 -6.89 -11.70
N GLY A 14 -2.79 -6.09 -12.30
CA GLY A 14 -1.34 -6.05 -12.11
C GLY A 14 -0.86 -4.98 -11.12
N GLY A 15 -1.66 -4.68 -10.09
CA GLY A 15 -1.22 -3.92 -8.93
C GLY A 15 -0.42 -4.77 -7.94
N VAL A 16 0.04 -4.15 -6.84
CA VAL A 16 0.83 -4.85 -5.81
C VAL A 16 0.15 -6.12 -5.31
N CYS A 17 -1.18 -6.11 -5.15
CA CYS A 17 -1.94 -7.28 -4.68
C CYS A 17 -1.88 -8.43 -5.69
N GLY A 18 -2.15 -8.17 -6.98
CA GLY A 18 -2.11 -9.20 -8.02
C GLY A 18 -0.70 -9.75 -8.22
N LEU A 19 0.31 -8.89 -8.25
CA LEU A 19 1.70 -9.31 -8.39
C LEU A 19 2.21 -10.10 -7.18
N TRP A 20 1.80 -9.73 -5.97
CA TRP A 20 2.10 -10.50 -4.76
C TRP A 20 1.50 -11.91 -4.84
N LEU A 21 0.23 -12.01 -5.20
CA LEU A 21 -0.46 -13.30 -5.35
C LEU A 21 0.17 -14.14 -6.46
N LEU A 22 0.55 -13.54 -7.60
CA LEU A 22 1.27 -14.25 -8.66
C LEU A 22 2.55 -14.88 -8.13
N ASN A 23 3.37 -14.13 -7.38
CA ASN A 23 4.60 -14.63 -6.78
C ASN A 23 4.34 -15.77 -5.80
N GLN A 24 3.45 -15.55 -4.84
CA GLN A 24 3.18 -16.50 -3.78
C GLN A 24 2.63 -17.81 -4.35
N LEU A 25 1.59 -17.73 -5.19
CA LEU A 25 0.93 -18.91 -5.74
C LEU A 25 1.84 -19.69 -6.70
N SER A 26 2.62 -18.99 -7.52
CA SER A 26 3.60 -19.66 -8.39
C SER A 26 4.71 -20.35 -7.60
N ARG A 27 5.17 -19.77 -6.49
CA ARG A 27 6.13 -20.44 -5.57
C ARG A 27 5.55 -21.67 -4.88
N GLU A 28 4.25 -21.69 -4.65
CA GLU A 28 3.52 -22.84 -4.11
C GLU A 28 3.24 -23.91 -5.18
N GLY A 29 3.62 -23.67 -6.44
CA GLY A 29 3.55 -24.64 -7.55
C GLY A 29 2.30 -24.54 -8.42
N TYR A 30 1.44 -23.54 -8.20
CA TYR A 30 0.26 -23.34 -9.05
C TYR A 30 0.64 -22.73 -10.40
N GLN A 31 0.01 -23.20 -11.46
CA GLN A 31 0.05 -22.56 -12.77
C GLN A 31 -0.82 -21.29 -12.71
N THR A 32 -0.16 -20.13 -12.66
CA THR A 32 -0.83 -18.84 -12.44
C THR A 32 -0.54 -17.89 -13.61
N LEU A 33 -1.57 -17.28 -14.16
CA LEU A 33 -1.45 -16.22 -15.17
C LEU A 33 -2.04 -14.91 -14.61
N LEU A 34 -1.42 -13.78 -14.96
CA LEU A 34 -1.88 -12.47 -14.56
C LEU A 34 -2.16 -11.60 -15.79
N PHE A 35 -3.28 -10.90 -15.76
CA PHE A 35 -3.73 -9.99 -16.81
C PHE A 35 -3.83 -8.57 -16.28
N GLU A 36 -3.15 -7.60 -16.94
CA GLU A 36 -3.22 -6.18 -16.63
C GLU A 36 -3.44 -5.39 -17.91
N LYS A 37 -4.47 -4.54 -17.92
CA LYS A 37 -4.83 -3.75 -19.10
C LYS A 37 -3.90 -2.58 -19.37
N ASP A 38 -3.37 -1.97 -18.32
CA ASP A 38 -2.48 -0.80 -18.36
C ASP A 38 -1.03 -1.21 -18.00
N ALA A 39 -0.18 -0.26 -17.66
CA ALA A 39 1.12 -0.56 -17.08
C ALA A 39 0.94 -1.11 -15.65
N LEU A 40 1.84 -2.01 -15.24
CA LEU A 40 1.82 -2.60 -13.90
C LEU A 40 1.81 -1.52 -12.82
N GLY A 41 0.89 -1.65 -11.88
CA GLY A 41 0.76 -0.74 -10.75
C GLY A 41 0.39 0.70 -11.07
N SER A 42 0.11 1.06 -12.32
CA SER A 42 -0.08 2.44 -12.81
C SER A 42 -1.19 3.24 -12.14
N ARG A 43 -2.02 2.58 -11.34
CA ARG A 43 -3.11 3.23 -10.61
C ARG A 43 -2.73 3.47 -9.15
N GLN A 44 -3.34 2.73 -8.22
CA GLN A 44 -3.18 2.95 -6.79
C GLN A 44 -1.79 2.54 -6.25
N SER A 45 -1.13 1.56 -6.85
CA SER A 45 0.16 1.05 -6.33
C SER A 45 1.27 2.08 -6.47
N LEU A 46 1.49 2.66 -7.67
CA LEU A 46 2.48 3.72 -7.87
C LEU A 46 2.08 5.06 -7.23
N ALA A 47 0.76 5.33 -7.11
CA ALA A 47 0.27 6.51 -6.42
C ALA A 47 0.28 6.38 -4.89
N SER A 48 0.67 5.23 -4.34
CA SER A 48 0.77 5.03 -2.90
C SER A 48 2.03 5.69 -2.32
N GLN A 49 2.01 5.93 -1.02
CA GLN A 49 3.18 6.45 -0.29
C GLN A 49 4.25 5.38 -0.01
N GLY A 50 4.05 4.14 -0.43
CA GLY A 50 5.00 3.03 -0.21
C GLY A 50 5.17 2.62 1.26
N MET A 51 4.31 3.11 2.13
CA MET A 51 4.43 2.89 3.58
C MET A 51 3.84 1.55 4.00
N ILE A 52 4.64 0.74 4.67
CA ILE A 52 4.25 -0.49 5.34
C ILE A 52 4.10 -0.17 6.83
N HIS A 53 2.87 -0.15 7.32
CA HIS A 53 2.58 0.29 8.67
C HIS A 53 1.98 -0.81 9.54
N GLY A 54 2.35 -0.81 10.82
CA GLY A 54 1.81 -1.71 11.85
C GLY A 54 0.46 -1.27 12.44
N GLY A 55 -0.22 -0.31 11.82
CA GLY A 55 -1.57 0.08 12.19
C GLY A 55 -1.71 0.86 13.49
N ILE A 56 -0.63 1.39 14.06
CA ILE A 56 -0.63 2.13 15.34
C ILE A 56 -1.66 3.27 15.33
N LYS A 57 -1.81 3.95 14.19
CA LYS A 57 -2.81 5.01 14.02
C LYS A 57 -4.27 4.56 14.25
N TYR A 58 -4.58 3.27 14.05
CA TYR A 58 -5.94 2.75 14.27
C TYR A 58 -6.19 2.39 15.74
N THR A 59 -5.14 2.21 16.55
CA THR A 59 -5.25 1.94 17.97
C THR A 59 -5.36 3.22 18.82
N LEU A 60 -5.14 4.40 18.22
CA LEU A 60 -5.32 5.70 18.87
C LEU A 60 -6.75 5.90 19.42
N GLY A 61 -7.75 5.19 18.90
CA GLY A 61 -9.12 5.18 19.38
C GLY A 61 -9.39 4.24 20.59
N GLY A 62 -8.38 3.50 21.06
CA GLY A 62 -8.49 2.64 22.25
C GLY A 62 -9.10 1.25 22.03
N PHE A 63 -9.43 0.87 20.82
CA PHE A 63 -10.02 -0.44 20.50
C PHE A 63 -9.09 -1.25 19.58
N THR A 64 -8.79 -2.47 19.98
CA THR A 64 -8.15 -3.47 19.11
C THR A 64 -9.24 -4.32 18.45
N THR A 65 -9.10 -4.55 17.14
CA THR A 65 -9.94 -5.45 16.36
C THR A 65 -9.08 -6.54 15.75
N PRO A 66 -9.63 -7.73 15.37
CA PRO A 66 -8.85 -8.74 14.66
C PRO A 66 -8.13 -8.20 13.40
N ALA A 67 -8.75 -7.25 12.70
CA ALA A 67 -8.14 -6.56 11.57
C ALA A 67 -6.93 -5.69 11.99
N SER A 68 -7.00 -4.98 13.12
CA SER A 68 -5.87 -4.18 13.62
C SER A 68 -4.71 -5.06 14.12
N GLU A 69 -4.99 -6.25 14.63
CA GLU A 69 -3.97 -7.22 15.03
C GLU A 69 -3.25 -7.83 13.81
N SER A 70 -3.99 -8.16 12.75
CA SER A 70 -3.39 -8.62 11.48
C SER A 70 -2.48 -7.54 10.87
N ILE A 71 -2.93 -6.29 10.84
CA ILE A 71 -2.13 -5.16 10.35
C ILE A 71 -0.89 -4.94 11.23
N ALA A 72 -0.99 -5.19 12.53
CA ALA A 72 0.11 -5.01 13.49
C ALA A 72 1.36 -5.83 13.13
N ARG A 73 1.18 -6.98 12.47
CA ARG A 73 2.28 -7.89 12.07
C ARG A 73 2.86 -7.57 10.69
N MET A 74 2.27 -6.65 9.93
CA MET A 74 2.70 -6.38 8.56
C MET A 74 4.16 -5.92 8.45
N PRO A 75 4.67 -4.98 9.28
CA PRO A 75 6.09 -4.60 9.19
C PRO A 75 7.03 -5.81 9.32
N GLU A 76 6.75 -6.72 10.24
CA GLU A 76 7.55 -7.94 10.42
C GLU A 76 7.49 -8.87 9.18
N VAL A 77 6.28 -9.13 8.66
CA VAL A 77 6.09 -9.97 7.46
C VAL A 77 6.84 -9.39 6.26
N TRP A 78 6.76 -8.06 6.07
CA TRP A 78 7.45 -7.41 4.96
C TRP A 78 8.98 -7.44 5.16
N ARG A 79 9.49 -7.26 6.37
CA ARG A 79 10.93 -7.40 6.67
C ARG A 79 11.43 -8.82 6.40
N GLN A 80 10.63 -9.85 6.71
CA GLN A 80 10.95 -11.23 6.36
C GLN A 80 11.01 -11.42 4.84
N CYS A 81 10.09 -10.81 4.07
CA CYS A 81 10.14 -10.82 2.61
C CYS A 81 11.39 -10.12 2.07
N ILE A 82 11.73 -8.95 2.62
CA ILE A 82 12.92 -8.17 2.25
C ILE A 82 14.22 -8.93 2.57
N SER A 83 14.25 -9.72 3.64
CA SER A 83 15.39 -10.61 3.95
C SER A 83 15.41 -11.91 3.11
N GLY A 84 14.45 -12.11 2.20
CA GLY A 84 14.36 -13.31 1.36
C GLY A 84 13.71 -14.52 2.03
N GLY A 85 13.31 -14.40 3.31
CA GLY A 85 12.73 -15.51 4.10
C GLY A 85 11.20 -15.55 4.13
N GLY A 86 10.52 -14.57 3.52
CA GLY A 86 9.06 -14.45 3.53
C GLY A 86 8.34 -15.24 2.42
N PRO A 87 6.99 -15.13 2.37
CA PRO A 87 6.18 -15.78 1.33
C PRO A 87 6.51 -15.28 -0.08
N VAL A 88 7.03 -14.07 -0.20
CA VAL A 88 7.49 -13.45 -1.46
C VAL A 88 8.90 -12.94 -1.26
N ASP A 89 9.75 -13.07 -2.27
CA ASP A 89 11.12 -12.55 -2.22
C ASP A 89 11.15 -11.08 -2.65
N LEU A 90 11.45 -10.21 -1.70
CA LEU A 90 11.59 -8.77 -1.88
C LEU A 90 13.02 -8.27 -1.60
N SER A 91 14.02 -9.16 -1.66
CA SER A 91 15.41 -8.82 -1.32
C SER A 91 16.05 -7.75 -2.20
N GLY A 92 15.52 -7.53 -3.41
CA GLY A 92 15.95 -6.47 -4.33
C GLY A 92 15.18 -5.16 -4.21
N VAL A 93 14.24 -5.04 -3.27
CA VAL A 93 13.42 -3.83 -3.14
C VAL A 93 14.18 -2.72 -2.43
N GLU A 94 14.17 -1.52 -3.01
CA GLU A 94 14.75 -0.32 -2.41
C GLU A 94 13.92 0.14 -1.21
N ILE A 95 14.57 0.27 -0.05
CA ILE A 95 13.98 0.81 1.17
C ILE A 95 14.31 2.30 1.23
N LEU A 96 13.29 3.15 1.22
CA LEU A 96 13.43 4.59 1.34
C LEU A 96 13.60 5.04 2.79
N SER A 97 12.98 4.32 3.73
CA SER A 97 13.18 4.53 5.16
C SER A 97 12.91 3.25 5.95
N GLU A 98 13.83 2.89 6.84
CA GLU A 98 13.71 1.77 7.77
C GLU A 98 12.77 2.05 8.93
N ASN A 99 12.56 3.33 9.25
CA ASN A 99 11.76 3.81 10.36
C ASN A 99 10.82 4.91 9.89
N TYR A 100 9.72 5.09 10.61
CA TYR A 100 8.78 6.16 10.39
C TYR A 100 8.61 6.97 11.67
N HIS A 101 8.36 8.26 11.56
CA HIS A 101 8.24 9.12 12.73
C HIS A 101 6.80 9.56 12.96
N MET A 102 6.49 9.90 14.21
CA MET A 102 5.24 10.54 14.56
C MET A 102 5.54 11.74 15.46
N PHE A 103 4.97 12.89 15.14
CA PHE A 103 5.14 14.11 15.92
C PHE A 103 3.84 14.87 16.10
N SER A 104 3.80 15.75 17.09
CA SER A 104 2.71 16.68 17.31
C SER A 104 3.22 18.11 17.26
N ASP A 105 2.34 19.04 16.88
CA ASP A 105 2.60 20.49 16.78
C ASP A 105 2.54 21.24 18.13
N GLY A 106 2.57 20.54 19.25
CA GLY A 106 2.54 21.13 20.59
C GLY A 106 2.70 20.12 21.71
N ALA A 107 2.60 20.57 22.95
CA ALA A 107 2.63 19.69 24.11
C ALA A 107 1.53 18.62 24.02
N LEU A 108 1.94 17.37 23.92
CA LEU A 108 1.02 16.26 23.94
C LEU A 108 0.22 16.29 25.24
N THR A 109 -1.11 16.19 25.14
CA THR A 109 -1.92 16.02 26.35
C THR A 109 -1.50 14.72 27.04
N SER A 110 -1.69 14.67 28.36
CA SER A 110 -1.43 13.48 29.18
C SER A 110 -2.05 12.20 28.61
N LYS A 111 -3.15 12.30 27.88
CA LYS A 111 -3.79 11.17 27.18
C LYS A 111 -2.96 10.57 26.06
N VAL A 112 -2.34 11.40 25.23
CA VAL A 112 -1.51 10.93 24.10
C VAL A 112 -0.18 10.38 24.62
N THR A 113 0.42 11.02 25.62
CA THR A 113 1.62 10.52 26.29
C THR A 113 1.34 9.18 27.00
N ALA A 114 0.19 9.06 27.71
CA ALA A 114 -0.22 7.81 28.34
C ALA A 114 -0.52 6.70 27.31
N PHE A 115 -1.07 7.05 26.16
CA PHE A 115 -1.30 6.10 25.07
C PHE A 115 0.02 5.54 24.54
N PHE A 116 1.01 6.38 24.23
CA PHE A 116 2.32 5.92 23.78
C PHE A 116 3.11 5.15 24.86
N GLY A 117 2.86 5.42 26.11
CA GLY A 117 3.40 4.65 27.25
C GLY A 117 2.64 3.35 27.56
N SER A 118 1.56 3.05 26.83
CA SER A 118 0.74 1.87 27.12
C SER A 118 1.45 0.55 26.80
N LYS A 119 1.08 -0.52 27.55
CA LYS A 119 1.67 -1.86 27.35
C LYS A 119 1.45 -2.42 25.95
N SER A 120 0.36 -2.03 25.27
CA SER A 120 0.02 -2.50 23.92
C SER A 120 0.92 -1.95 22.80
N LEU A 121 1.68 -0.89 23.10
CA LEU A 121 2.61 -0.28 22.13
C LEU A 121 4.09 -0.46 22.51
N ARG A 122 4.38 -1.14 23.62
CA ARG A 122 5.76 -1.40 24.03
C ARG A 122 6.51 -2.19 22.96
N GLY A 123 7.69 -1.67 22.55
CA GLY A 123 8.53 -2.27 21.53
C GLY A 123 8.18 -1.85 20.08
N ARG A 124 7.05 -1.14 19.86
CA ARG A 124 6.63 -0.69 18.53
C ARG A 124 6.70 0.83 18.33
N VAL A 125 6.86 1.55 19.44
CA VAL A 125 6.96 3.01 19.47
C VAL A 125 8.03 3.39 20.49
N ASN A 126 9.05 4.12 20.05
CA ASN A 126 10.13 4.62 20.87
C ASN A 126 10.06 6.15 20.95
N ALA A 127 10.00 6.72 22.14
CA ALA A 127 10.19 8.15 22.30
C ALA A 127 11.67 8.47 22.05
N LEU A 128 11.94 9.45 21.19
CA LEU A 128 13.31 9.87 20.90
C LEU A 128 13.72 11.02 21.81
N ASP A 129 14.98 11.02 22.26
CA ASP A 129 15.61 12.18 22.86
C ASP A 129 15.94 13.21 21.78
N GLN A 130 15.97 14.50 22.12
CA GLN A 130 16.26 15.58 21.15
C GLN A 130 17.62 15.40 20.42
N LYS A 131 18.60 14.81 21.08
CA LYS A 131 19.91 14.50 20.48
C LYS A 131 19.83 13.47 19.32
N ASP A 132 18.82 12.61 19.36
CA ASP A 132 18.60 11.52 18.41
C ASP A 132 17.58 11.89 17.31
N TYR A 133 17.06 13.12 17.33
CA TYR A 133 16.14 13.59 16.29
C TYR A 133 16.84 13.61 14.92
N PRO A 134 16.20 13.17 13.84
CA PRO A 134 16.63 13.44 12.48
C PRO A 134 16.85 14.94 12.25
N GLU A 135 17.76 15.29 11.35
CA GLU A 135 18.18 16.68 11.13
C GLU A 135 17.00 17.62 10.87
N VAL A 136 16.01 17.20 10.10
CA VAL A 136 14.81 17.97 9.78
C VAL A 136 14.01 18.38 11.02
N PHE A 137 14.12 17.64 12.13
CA PHE A 137 13.44 17.91 13.41
C PHE A 137 14.34 18.61 14.44
N ARG A 138 15.62 18.86 14.13
CA ARG A 138 16.54 19.62 15.02
C ARG A 138 16.38 21.14 14.91
N ASN A 139 15.38 21.60 14.18
CA ASN A 139 15.06 23.01 14.05
C ASN A 139 14.58 23.55 15.41
N LYS A 140 15.12 24.75 15.79
CA LYS A 140 14.74 25.46 17.02
C LYS A 140 13.24 25.83 17.11
N ASP A 141 12.56 25.86 15.99
CA ASP A 141 11.12 26.13 15.93
C ASP A 141 10.27 24.88 16.15
N PHE A 142 10.88 23.68 16.05
CA PHE A 142 10.21 22.43 16.41
C PHE A 142 10.18 22.25 17.93
N ARG A 143 8.99 22.28 18.51
CA ARG A 143 8.77 22.17 19.96
C ARG A 143 7.98 20.93 20.36
N GLY A 144 7.75 20.02 19.40
CA GLY A 144 7.01 18.79 19.60
C GLY A 144 7.87 17.68 20.18
N ASN A 145 7.21 16.59 20.58
CA ASN A 145 7.87 15.32 20.85
C ASN A 145 7.87 14.48 19.60
N LEU A 146 8.97 13.74 19.38
CA LEU A 146 9.14 12.84 18.26
C LEU A 146 9.18 11.40 18.76
N TYR A 147 8.42 10.56 18.09
CA TYR A 147 8.36 9.12 18.33
C TYR A 147 8.78 8.38 17.06
N GLU A 148 9.57 7.34 17.22
CA GLU A 148 9.95 6.43 16.16
C GLU A 148 9.01 5.23 16.14
N LEU A 149 8.58 4.82 14.95
CA LEU A 149 7.72 3.68 14.68
C LEU A 149 8.49 2.63 13.88
N GLU A 150 8.11 1.36 14.02
CA GLU A 150 8.66 0.24 13.23
C GLU A 150 8.19 0.23 11.77
N ASP A 151 7.34 1.15 11.38
CA ASP A 151 6.83 1.30 10.03
C ASP A 151 8.00 1.62 9.07
N LEU A 152 7.96 1.08 7.86
CA LEU A 152 8.99 1.30 6.84
C LEU A 152 8.37 1.87 5.56
N VAL A 153 9.20 2.48 4.71
CA VAL A 153 8.78 3.02 3.43
C VAL A 153 9.62 2.42 2.31
N LEU A 154 8.94 1.87 1.31
CA LEU A 154 9.54 1.25 0.14
C LEU A 154 9.39 2.13 -1.08
N ASN A 155 10.35 2.03 -2.00
CA ASN A 155 10.18 2.53 -3.36
C ASN A 155 9.16 1.65 -4.09
N THR A 156 8.00 2.22 -4.41
CA THR A 156 6.89 1.48 -5.03
C THR A 156 7.21 0.99 -6.43
N GLN A 157 8.04 1.71 -7.18
CA GLN A 157 8.49 1.29 -8.51
C GLN A 157 9.43 0.09 -8.41
N SER A 158 10.40 0.14 -7.52
CA SER A 158 11.32 -0.97 -7.23
C SER A 158 10.54 -2.22 -6.76
N LEU A 159 9.52 -2.04 -5.90
CA LEU A 159 8.65 -3.11 -5.45
C LEU A 159 7.91 -3.80 -6.61
N LEU A 160 7.30 -3.02 -7.50
CA LEU A 160 6.57 -3.57 -8.66
C LEU A 160 7.51 -4.30 -9.62
N GLN A 161 8.72 -3.77 -9.83
CA GLN A 161 9.74 -4.41 -10.65
C GLN A 161 10.15 -5.76 -10.04
N GLN A 162 10.50 -5.79 -8.76
CA GLN A 162 10.90 -7.00 -8.05
C GLN A 162 9.80 -8.09 -8.08
N LEU A 163 8.53 -7.67 -7.94
CA LEU A 163 7.40 -8.60 -8.00
C LEU A 163 7.09 -9.10 -9.42
N SER A 164 7.35 -8.31 -10.47
CA SER A 164 6.97 -8.68 -11.84
C SER A 164 8.06 -9.44 -12.59
N GLU A 165 9.33 -9.15 -12.35
CA GLU A 165 10.45 -9.66 -13.13
C GLU A 165 10.56 -11.19 -13.10
N PRO A 166 10.46 -11.90 -11.95
CA PRO A 166 10.60 -13.35 -11.89
C PRO A 166 9.53 -14.11 -12.67
N TYR A 167 8.37 -13.50 -12.87
CA TYR A 167 7.19 -14.11 -13.51
C TYR A 167 6.72 -13.34 -14.74
N SER A 168 7.61 -12.60 -15.39
CA SER A 168 7.30 -11.76 -16.55
C SER A 168 6.64 -12.52 -17.71
N THR A 169 6.96 -13.80 -17.89
CA THR A 169 6.34 -14.66 -18.91
C THR A 169 4.90 -15.09 -18.58
N ALA A 170 4.48 -14.96 -17.33
CA ALA A 170 3.12 -15.25 -16.88
C ALA A 170 2.23 -14.00 -16.79
N ILE A 171 2.78 -12.82 -17.13
CA ILE A 171 2.07 -11.53 -17.11
C ILE A 171 1.70 -11.14 -18.54
N TYR A 172 0.41 -10.95 -18.77
CA TYR A 172 -0.14 -10.57 -20.08
C TYR A 172 -0.75 -9.17 -19.99
N ARG A 173 -0.43 -8.34 -20.98
CA ARG A 173 -1.07 -7.03 -21.12
C ARG A 173 -2.37 -7.18 -21.88
N ASP A 174 -3.46 -7.38 -21.14
CA ASP A 174 -4.80 -7.57 -21.68
C ASP A 174 -5.86 -7.09 -20.67
N ALA A 175 -7.05 -6.80 -21.19
CA ALA A 175 -8.25 -6.44 -20.44
C ALA A 175 -9.34 -7.51 -20.66
N PRO A 176 -9.19 -8.72 -20.12
CA PRO A 176 -10.08 -9.82 -20.45
C PRO A 176 -11.51 -9.55 -20.00
N GLU A 177 -12.47 -10.04 -20.80
CA GLU A 177 -13.88 -10.04 -20.46
C GLU A 177 -14.23 -11.33 -19.71
N VAL A 178 -14.97 -11.21 -18.61
CA VAL A 178 -15.42 -12.36 -17.80
C VAL A 178 -16.66 -12.97 -18.41
N ASN A 179 -16.61 -14.23 -18.74
CA ASN A 179 -17.72 -15.03 -19.26
C ASN A 179 -18.45 -15.72 -18.11
N THR A 180 -19.77 -15.70 -18.13
CA THR A 180 -20.60 -16.37 -17.12
C THR A 180 -21.71 -17.19 -17.77
N ASP A 181 -22.09 -18.30 -17.15
CA ASP A 181 -23.28 -19.06 -17.50
C ASP A 181 -24.57 -18.34 -17.02
N ASN A 182 -25.71 -19.00 -17.22
CA ASN A 182 -27.01 -18.47 -16.81
C ASN A 182 -27.16 -18.42 -15.27
N GLU A 183 -26.41 -19.23 -14.53
CA GLU A 183 -26.42 -19.30 -13.08
C GLU A 183 -25.48 -18.30 -12.44
N GLY A 184 -24.62 -17.65 -13.24
CA GLY A 184 -23.62 -16.65 -12.78
C GLY A 184 -22.27 -17.24 -12.42
N ASN A 185 -22.01 -18.53 -12.71
CA ASN A 185 -20.69 -19.11 -12.55
C ASN A 185 -19.76 -18.61 -13.66
N ILE A 186 -18.51 -18.34 -13.32
CA ILE A 186 -17.52 -17.92 -14.30
C ILE A 186 -17.09 -19.17 -15.11
N THR A 187 -17.27 -19.10 -16.42
CA THR A 187 -16.94 -20.18 -17.37
C THR A 187 -15.61 -19.96 -18.09
N GLY A 188 -15.06 -18.76 -18.01
CA GLY A 188 -13.81 -18.39 -18.65
C GLY A 188 -13.61 -16.90 -18.72
N ILE A 189 -12.53 -16.49 -19.36
CA ILE A 189 -12.26 -15.10 -19.74
C ILE A 189 -11.95 -15.05 -21.23
N THR A 190 -12.47 -14.03 -21.93
CA THR A 190 -12.15 -13.78 -23.34
C THR A 190 -11.13 -12.65 -23.44
N LEU A 191 -10.02 -12.91 -24.09
CA LEU A 191 -8.94 -11.98 -24.33
C LEU A 191 -9.26 -10.99 -25.47
N SER A 192 -8.52 -9.91 -25.56
CA SER A 192 -8.68 -8.92 -26.65
C SER A 192 -8.43 -9.52 -28.04
N THR A 193 -7.71 -10.64 -28.13
CA THR A 193 -7.50 -11.41 -29.35
C THR A 193 -8.72 -12.23 -29.80
N GLY A 194 -9.73 -12.38 -28.93
CA GLY A 194 -10.89 -13.25 -29.12
C GLY A 194 -10.69 -14.68 -28.62
N GLU A 195 -9.50 -15.03 -28.14
CA GLU A 195 -9.21 -16.33 -27.54
C GLU A 195 -9.88 -16.43 -26.16
N THR A 196 -10.39 -17.61 -25.83
CA THR A 196 -10.97 -17.89 -24.51
C THR A 196 -9.99 -18.72 -23.68
N LEU A 197 -9.78 -18.28 -22.44
CA LEU A 197 -8.98 -18.97 -21.44
C LEU A 197 -9.89 -19.44 -20.30
N THR A 198 -9.67 -20.68 -19.85
CA THR A 198 -10.32 -21.25 -18.68
C THR A 198 -9.37 -21.33 -17.49
N ALA A 199 -9.90 -21.17 -16.29
CA ALA A 199 -9.15 -21.38 -15.05
C ALA A 199 -10.03 -22.06 -14.00
N GLU A 200 -9.40 -22.76 -13.07
CA GLU A 200 -10.12 -23.33 -11.92
C GLU A 200 -10.52 -22.24 -10.92
N ILE A 201 -9.67 -21.19 -10.78
CA ILE A 201 -9.86 -20.07 -9.87
C ILE A 201 -9.62 -18.75 -10.59
N TYR A 202 -10.54 -17.80 -10.44
CA TYR A 202 -10.41 -16.42 -10.94
C TYR A 202 -10.26 -15.47 -9.77
N ILE A 203 -9.19 -14.68 -9.74
CA ILE A 203 -8.89 -13.70 -8.69
C ILE A 203 -8.99 -12.29 -9.23
N PHE A 204 -9.90 -11.50 -8.69
CA PHE A 204 -10.07 -10.09 -9.06
C PHE A 204 -9.22 -9.19 -8.15
N ALA A 205 -8.05 -8.75 -8.62
CA ALA A 205 -7.10 -7.89 -7.94
C ALA A 205 -6.97 -6.51 -8.61
N ALA A 206 -7.99 -6.08 -9.38
CA ALA A 206 -7.97 -4.89 -10.22
C ALA A 206 -8.28 -3.58 -9.47
N GLY A 207 -8.19 -3.55 -8.14
CA GLY A 207 -8.43 -2.35 -7.34
C GLY A 207 -9.80 -1.73 -7.64
N ALA A 208 -9.86 -0.46 -8.07
CA ALA A 208 -11.13 0.19 -8.44
C ALA A 208 -11.86 -0.49 -9.60
N GLY A 209 -11.16 -1.25 -10.44
CA GLY A 209 -11.73 -2.03 -11.55
C GLY A 209 -12.57 -3.23 -11.10
N ASN A 210 -12.36 -3.72 -9.88
CA ASN A 210 -13.13 -4.85 -9.35
C ASN A 210 -14.64 -4.59 -9.34
N ALA A 211 -15.10 -3.35 -9.20
CA ALA A 211 -16.52 -3.03 -9.26
C ALA A 211 -17.16 -3.43 -10.61
N THR A 212 -16.44 -3.26 -11.72
CA THR A 212 -16.88 -3.67 -13.05
C THR A 212 -16.80 -5.19 -13.22
N LEU A 213 -15.71 -5.81 -12.77
CA LEU A 213 -15.52 -7.26 -12.82
C LEU A 213 -16.61 -7.99 -12.02
N LEU A 214 -16.92 -7.54 -10.80
CA LEU A 214 -17.98 -8.10 -9.96
C LEU A 214 -19.35 -7.98 -10.63
N LYS A 215 -19.64 -6.84 -11.28
CA LYS A 215 -20.88 -6.66 -12.04
C LYS A 215 -20.95 -7.64 -13.20
N ASN A 216 -19.88 -7.80 -13.97
CA ASN A 216 -19.81 -8.72 -15.11
C ASN A 216 -19.93 -10.19 -14.66
N ALA A 217 -19.33 -10.52 -13.51
CA ALA A 217 -19.46 -11.84 -12.87
C ALA A 217 -20.80 -12.04 -12.15
N LYS A 218 -21.78 -11.12 -12.30
CA LYS A 218 -23.11 -11.18 -11.66
C LYS A 218 -23.05 -11.37 -10.12
N ALA A 219 -21.96 -10.95 -9.47
CA ALA A 219 -21.76 -11.07 -8.02
C ALA A 219 -22.47 -9.91 -7.28
N ALA A 220 -23.78 -9.82 -7.39
CA ALA A 220 -24.60 -8.70 -6.89
C ALA A 220 -24.60 -8.56 -5.35
N ASN A 221 -24.25 -9.60 -4.62
CA ASN A 221 -24.15 -9.64 -3.16
C ASN A 221 -22.83 -9.03 -2.61
N ILE A 222 -21.87 -8.68 -3.49
CA ILE A 222 -20.59 -8.09 -3.10
C ILE A 222 -20.60 -6.62 -3.50
N SER A 223 -20.47 -5.72 -2.51
CA SER A 223 -20.35 -4.29 -2.74
C SER A 223 -18.95 -3.80 -2.46
N MET A 224 -18.48 -2.84 -3.28
CA MET A 224 -17.18 -2.20 -3.07
C MET A 224 -17.37 -0.78 -2.54
N GLN A 225 -16.66 -0.46 -1.45
CA GLN A 225 -16.55 0.89 -0.95
C GLN A 225 -15.39 1.61 -1.65
N ARG A 226 -15.68 2.75 -2.28
CA ARG A 226 -14.65 3.65 -2.81
C ARG A 226 -14.35 4.75 -1.78
N ARG A 227 -13.06 4.95 -1.49
CA ARG A 227 -12.57 6.04 -0.63
C ARG A 227 -11.59 6.88 -1.43
N PRO A 228 -12.04 7.92 -2.13
CA PRO A 228 -11.16 8.78 -2.88
C PRO A 228 -10.24 9.55 -1.93
N LEU A 229 -9.02 9.81 -2.39
CA LEU A 229 -8.02 10.65 -1.73
C LEU A 229 -7.48 11.64 -2.76
N HIS A 230 -7.34 12.90 -2.35
CA HIS A 230 -6.67 13.93 -3.15
C HIS A 230 -5.29 14.17 -2.53
N GLN A 231 -4.33 13.32 -2.89
CA GLN A 231 -2.95 13.43 -2.42
C GLN A 231 -2.26 14.61 -3.10
N VAL A 232 -1.48 15.36 -2.34
CA VAL A 232 -0.67 16.47 -2.84
C VAL A 232 0.78 16.00 -2.97
N ALA A 233 1.45 16.37 -4.04
CA ALA A 233 2.87 16.17 -4.25
C ALA A 233 3.58 17.54 -4.28
N ALA A 234 4.62 17.71 -3.46
CA ALA A 234 5.49 18.89 -3.47
C ALA A 234 6.89 18.45 -3.90
N LYS A 235 7.42 19.03 -5.02
CA LYS A 235 8.73 18.71 -5.57
C LYS A 235 9.69 19.87 -5.37
N GLY A 236 10.96 19.58 -5.08
CA GLY A 236 12.07 20.54 -5.00
C GLY A 236 13.25 19.99 -4.20
N ASN A 237 14.19 20.87 -3.88
CA ASN A 237 15.29 20.56 -2.96
C ASN A 237 14.76 20.47 -1.51
N LEU A 238 14.01 19.42 -1.23
CA LEU A 238 13.34 19.18 0.04
C LEU A 238 14.15 18.16 0.87
N PRO A 239 14.23 18.32 2.21
CA PRO A 239 14.85 17.32 3.06
C PRO A 239 14.05 16.02 3.05
N SER A 240 14.73 14.88 3.30
CA SER A 240 14.03 13.62 3.48
C SER A 240 13.26 13.61 4.79
N ILE A 241 11.95 13.32 4.72
CA ILE A 241 11.05 13.22 5.86
C ILE A 241 10.07 12.07 5.67
N TYR A 242 9.92 11.25 6.70
CA TYR A 242 9.01 10.12 6.78
C TYR A 242 8.28 10.22 8.12
N ALA A 243 7.12 10.88 8.12
CA ALA A 243 6.48 11.21 9.38
C ALA A 243 4.96 11.42 9.31
N HIS A 244 4.29 11.12 10.43
CA HIS A 244 2.93 11.51 10.71
C HIS A 244 2.90 12.73 11.61
N ALA A 245 2.24 13.80 11.17
CA ALA A 245 1.84 14.90 12.03
C ALA A 245 0.49 14.58 12.66
N VAL A 246 0.45 14.43 13.97
CA VAL A 246 -0.78 14.19 14.73
C VAL A 246 -1.23 15.47 15.42
N SER A 247 -2.54 15.72 15.45
CA SER A 247 -3.12 16.85 16.17
C SER A 247 -3.97 16.35 17.33
N ILE A 248 -3.95 17.08 18.44
CA ILE A 248 -4.77 16.82 19.61
C ILE A 248 -6.27 16.80 19.28
N ARG A 249 -6.68 17.52 18.24
CA ARG A 249 -8.08 17.66 17.80
C ARG A 249 -8.56 16.52 16.91
N SER A 250 -7.67 15.72 16.34
CA SER A 250 -8.01 14.59 15.47
C SER A 250 -7.34 13.30 15.96
N ALA A 251 -7.75 12.83 17.14
CA ALA A 251 -7.14 11.69 17.84
C ALA A 251 -7.17 10.36 17.07
N SER A 252 -7.98 10.23 16.01
CA SER A 252 -8.15 8.97 15.27
C SER A 252 -7.37 8.91 13.94
N LYS A 253 -6.87 10.05 13.42
CA LYS A 253 -6.17 10.10 12.13
C LYS A 253 -5.05 11.12 12.15
N PRO A 254 -3.88 10.85 11.54
CA PRO A 254 -2.86 11.86 11.32
C PRO A 254 -3.44 13.01 10.49
N ARG A 255 -3.14 14.25 10.89
CA ARG A 255 -3.49 15.44 10.10
C ARG A 255 -2.77 15.40 8.75
N LEU A 256 -1.50 15.00 8.79
CA LEU A 256 -0.63 14.92 7.64
C LEU A 256 0.23 13.65 7.73
N THR A 257 0.41 12.98 6.62
CA THR A 257 1.34 11.88 6.42
C THR A 257 2.30 12.28 5.32
N ILE A 258 3.61 12.25 5.59
CA ILE A 258 4.64 12.67 4.64
C ILE A 258 5.55 11.50 4.34
N THR A 259 5.79 11.24 3.06
CA THR A 259 6.86 10.35 2.60
C THR A 259 7.68 11.06 1.53
N THR A 260 8.99 10.85 1.56
CA THR A 260 9.91 11.39 0.57
C THR A 260 10.22 10.33 -0.48
N HIS A 261 10.17 10.72 -1.74
CA HIS A 261 10.58 9.91 -2.88
C HIS A 261 11.63 10.67 -3.68
N HIS A 262 12.67 9.95 -4.12
CA HIS A 262 13.78 10.54 -4.84
C HIS A 262 13.48 10.59 -6.34
N CYS A 263 13.76 11.72 -6.98
CA CYS A 263 13.66 11.88 -8.43
C CYS A 263 15.02 11.68 -9.11
N LEU A 264 14.99 11.32 -10.38
CA LEU A 264 16.21 11.12 -11.19
C LEU A 264 17.02 12.41 -11.39
N ASP A 265 16.40 13.58 -11.25
CA ASP A 265 17.04 14.89 -11.38
C ASP A 265 17.68 15.40 -10.08
N GLY A 266 17.65 14.58 -9.02
CA GLY A 266 18.22 14.91 -7.71
C GLY A 266 17.27 15.65 -6.76
N ASP A 267 16.11 16.08 -7.21
CA ASP A 267 15.06 16.63 -6.36
C ASP A 267 14.38 15.54 -5.53
N ASN A 268 13.77 15.95 -4.44
CA ASN A 268 12.84 15.12 -3.67
C ASN A 268 11.40 15.51 -3.96
N VAL A 269 10.51 14.52 -3.89
CA VAL A 269 9.06 14.72 -3.88
C VAL A 269 8.51 14.28 -2.54
N TRP A 270 7.82 15.17 -1.85
CA TRP A 270 7.00 14.82 -0.70
C TRP A 270 5.61 14.43 -1.17
N TYR A 271 5.16 13.22 -0.85
CA TYR A 271 3.77 12.82 -0.95
C TYR A 271 3.07 13.13 0.36
N LEU A 272 2.06 14.01 0.28
CA LEU A 272 1.33 14.53 1.42
C LEU A 272 -0.05 13.89 1.46
N GLY A 273 -0.26 13.04 2.46
CA GLY A 273 -1.49 12.28 2.69
C GLY A 273 -2.11 12.60 4.05
N GLY A 274 -2.84 11.63 4.61
CA GLY A 274 -3.54 11.78 5.88
C GLY A 274 -4.90 12.47 5.73
N ASN A 275 -5.37 13.13 6.80
CA ASN A 275 -6.67 13.81 6.78
C ASN A 275 -6.72 14.93 5.72
N LEU A 276 -5.58 15.56 5.41
CA LEU A 276 -5.46 16.55 4.34
C LEU A 276 -5.96 15.98 3.00
N ALA A 277 -5.51 14.78 2.63
CA ALA A 277 -5.90 14.14 1.38
C ALA A 277 -7.37 13.70 1.36
N GLU A 278 -7.94 13.34 2.50
CA GLU A 278 -9.38 13.00 2.61
C GLU A 278 -10.26 14.25 2.44
N THR A 279 -9.89 15.36 3.09
CA THR A 279 -10.66 16.61 3.07
C THR A 279 -10.45 17.42 1.79
N GLY A 280 -9.39 17.13 1.03
CA GLY A 280 -9.10 17.75 -0.26
C GLY A 280 -9.92 17.22 -1.43
N VAL A 281 -10.66 16.11 -1.23
CA VAL A 281 -11.48 15.53 -2.30
C VAL A 281 -12.56 16.51 -2.74
N GLY A 282 -12.58 16.80 -4.05
CA GLY A 282 -13.54 17.75 -4.66
C GLY A 282 -13.16 19.22 -4.54
N LYS A 283 -11.99 19.54 -3.94
CA LYS A 283 -11.47 20.92 -3.91
C LYS A 283 -10.62 21.22 -5.14
N SER A 284 -10.61 22.49 -5.56
CA SER A 284 -9.66 23.01 -6.54
C SER A 284 -8.28 23.21 -5.93
N GLY A 285 -7.23 23.37 -6.76
CA GLY A 285 -5.88 23.66 -6.29
C GLY A 285 -5.71 25.03 -5.62
N GLU A 286 -6.73 25.90 -5.67
CA GLU A 286 -6.76 27.22 -5.07
C GLU A 286 -7.46 27.23 -3.68
N GLU A 287 -8.17 26.17 -3.31
CA GLU A 287 -8.86 25.98 -2.03
C GLU A 287 -8.03 25.17 -1.02
#